data_8119503de7694a0cfe78d0a545303abc
#
_entry.id   8119503de7694a0cfe78d0a545303abc
#
_cell.length_a   1.000
_cell.length_b   1.000
_cell.length_c   1.000
_cell.angle_alpha   90.00
_cell.angle_beta   90.00
_cell.angle_gamma   90.00
#
_symmetry.space_group_name_H-M   'P 1'
#
loop_
_entity.id
_entity.type
_entity.pdbx_description
1 polymer ?
#
loop_
_entity_poly.entity_id
_entity_poly.type
_entity_poly.pdbx_seq_one_letter_code
_entity_poly.pdbx_strand_id
1 'polypeptide(L)'
;MALSKDFKSYTEQVELLRTRGLYIGDPDEAEHLLASLNYYRLSGYWYPMRRFQPNGGIALDVFKAGASFELVVELYEFDERLRHCVFGGLDRVEMAVRAMIGYELGRIDPLAHLDVAYLGPRAHARSCSGPNVHEVWLGKYRAALRASREEFVTHYKKKHGSKMPIWVAVEIMDWGMLSHLYGMAPNIVRNRIAHRCGLSAPQLESWLKSLNIMRNYAAHHARMFNRVYDIKPKLNEDPRLVQVAGVMNRVFGQLSLIQYMHHQLGLSTAQRLPEVLNTFPDNDIVPLARTGAPNHWSSLVLCS
;
A
#
# COMPACT_ATOMS: atom_id res chain seq x y z
N MET A 1 -1.53 27.47 -25.61
CA MET A 1 -2.40 26.45 -24.96
C MET A 1 -2.10 25.12 -25.63
N ALA A 2 -1.59 24.12 -24.91
CA ALA A 2 -1.46 22.79 -25.47
C ALA A 2 -2.87 22.22 -25.66
N LEU A 3 -3.20 21.95 -26.91
CA LEU A 3 -4.46 21.31 -27.29
C LEU A 3 -4.57 19.93 -26.61
N SER A 4 -5.77 19.58 -26.16
CA SER A 4 -6.07 18.21 -25.72
C SER A 4 -5.70 17.25 -26.85
N LYS A 5 -5.17 16.07 -26.50
CA LYS A 5 -4.93 15.01 -27.51
C LYS A 5 -6.25 14.63 -28.15
N ASP A 6 -6.24 14.42 -29.46
CA ASP A 6 -7.42 13.96 -30.19
C ASP A 6 -7.87 12.57 -29.70
N PHE A 7 -9.18 12.35 -29.72
CA PHE A 7 -9.74 11.03 -29.48
C PHE A 7 -9.26 10.03 -30.54
N LYS A 8 -9.03 8.79 -30.11
CA LYS A 8 -8.66 7.66 -30.99
C LYS A 8 -9.52 6.44 -30.65
N SER A 9 -10.10 5.84 -31.68
CA SER A 9 -10.75 4.52 -31.57
C SER A 9 -9.74 3.45 -31.11
N TYR A 10 -10.22 2.30 -30.68
CA TYR A 10 -9.31 1.21 -30.27
C TYR A 10 -8.43 0.74 -31.42
N THR A 11 -8.96 0.62 -32.62
CA THR A 11 -8.21 0.33 -33.86
C THR A 11 -7.11 1.36 -34.11
N GLU A 12 -7.41 2.66 -34.00
CA GLU A 12 -6.42 3.72 -34.15
C GLU A 12 -5.36 3.72 -33.03
N GLN A 13 -5.73 3.25 -31.82
CA GLN A 13 -4.76 3.09 -30.72
C GLN A 13 -3.81 1.93 -31.00
N VAL A 14 -4.30 0.78 -31.50
CA VAL A 14 -3.49 -0.37 -31.92
C VAL A 14 -2.55 0.04 -33.03
N GLU A 15 -3.02 0.73 -34.06
CA GLU A 15 -2.18 1.18 -35.18
C GLU A 15 -1.12 2.19 -34.71
N LEU A 16 -1.47 3.11 -33.81
CA LEU A 16 -0.51 4.02 -33.19
C LEU A 16 0.62 3.27 -32.42
N LEU A 17 0.29 2.21 -31.71
CA LEU A 17 1.29 1.40 -31.01
C LEU A 17 2.21 0.65 -31.98
N ARG A 18 1.64 0.12 -33.09
CA ARG A 18 2.41 -0.53 -34.17
C ARG A 18 3.36 0.43 -34.87
N THR A 19 2.89 1.61 -35.21
CA THR A 19 3.73 2.67 -35.86
C THR A 19 4.88 3.11 -34.97
N ARG A 20 4.76 2.98 -33.64
CA ARG A 20 5.81 3.23 -32.67
C ARG A 20 6.75 2.04 -32.44
N GLY A 21 6.51 0.93 -33.12
CA GLY A 21 7.36 -0.25 -33.09
C GLY A 21 7.01 -1.26 -31.97
N LEU A 22 5.81 -1.20 -31.41
CA LEU A 22 5.32 -2.26 -30.51
C LEU A 22 4.80 -3.42 -31.37
N TYR A 23 5.33 -4.63 -31.17
CA TYR A 23 4.79 -5.83 -31.79
C TYR A 23 3.40 -6.13 -31.19
N ILE A 24 2.44 -6.47 -32.04
CA ILE A 24 1.07 -6.84 -31.66
C ILE A 24 0.71 -8.08 -32.50
N GLY A 25 0.67 -9.24 -31.86
CA GLY A 25 0.39 -10.52 -32.50
C GLY A 25 -1.06 -10.61 -32.96
N ASP A 26 -1.99 -10.35 -32.06
CA ASP A 26 -3.43 -10.32 -32.31
C ASP A 26 -4.02 -8.93 -32.12
N PRO A 27 -4.40 -8.20 -33.19
CA PRO A 27 -5.00 -6.88 -33.09
C PRO A 27 -6.38 -6.87 -32.43
N ASP A 28 -7.20 -7.89 -32.67
CA ASP A 28 -8.58 -7.97 -32.16
C ASP A 28 -8.54 -8.17 -30.63
N GLU A 29 -7.65 -9.04 -30.16
CA GLU A 29 -7.40 -9.19 -28.73
C GLU A 29 -6.85 -7.91 -28.12
N ALA A 30 -5.92 -7.22 -28.76
CA ALA A 30 -5.38 -5.94 -28.27
C ALA A 30 -6.46 -4.86 -28.18
N GLU A 31 -7.39 -4.76 -29.16
CA GLU A 31 -8.53 -3.84 -29.09
C GLU A 31 -9.45 -4.18 -27.93
N HIS A 32 -9.75 -5.46 -27.70
CA HIS A 32 -10.58 -5.93 -26.60
C HIS A 32 -9.94 -5.56 -25.23
N LEU A 33 -8.64 -5.77 -25.08
CA LEU A 33 -7.91 -5.42 -23.87
C LEU A 33 -7.81 -3.91 -23.65
N LEU A 34 -7.63 -3.11 -24.71
CA LEU A 34 -7.67 -1.65 -24.64
C LEU A 34 -9.05 -1.13 -24.22
N ALA A 35 -10.13 -1.78 -24.67
CA ALA A 35 -11.50 -1.45 -24.26
C ALA A 35 -11.75 -1.75 -22.77
N SER A 36 -11.17 -2.84 -22.27
CA SER A 36 -11.38 -3.31 -20.88
C SER A 36 -10.47 -2.59 -19.87
N LEU A 37 -9.19 -2.34 -20.24
CA LEU A 37 -8.17 -1.87 -19.32
C LEU A 37 -7.78 -0.40 -19.50
N ASN A 38 -8.21 0.24 -20.59
CA ASN A 38 -7.86 1.61 -20.97
C ASN A 38 -6.38 1.80 -21.37
N TYR A 39 -6.16 2.52 -22.49
CA TYR A 39 -4.85 2.87 -23.04
C TYR A 39 -3.88 3.47 -21.99
N TYR A 40 -4.38 4.45 -21.20
CA TYR A 40 -3.52 5.13 -20.23
C TYR A 40 -3.12 4.24 -19.04
N ARG A 41 -3.94 3.26 -18.67
CA ARG A 41 -3.57 2.26 -17.68
C ARG A 41 -2.43 1.39 -18.20
N LEU A 42 -2.57 0.84 -19.39
CA LEU A 42 -1.55 -0.02 -20.02
C LEU A 42 -0.27 0.76 -20.33
N SER A 43 -0.37 2.07 -20.60
CA SER A 43 0.81 2.90 -20.90
C SER A 43 1.86 2.90 -19.78
N GLY A 44 1.46 2.68 -18.55
CA GLY A 44 2.39 2.55 -17.42
C GLY A 44 3.25 1.29 -17.47
N TYR A 45 2.80 0.23 -18.16
CA TYR A 45 3.52 -1.05 -18.26
C TYR A 45 4.41 -1.11 -19.48
N TRP A 46 4.05 -0.47 -20.60
CA TRP A 46 4.96 -0.34 -21.75
C TRP A 46 5.95 0.82 -21.64
N TYR A 47 5.80 1.75 -20.65
CA TYR A 47 6.74 2.85 -20.48
C TYR A 47 8.21 2.40 -20.36
N PRO A 48 8.58 1.36 -19.59
CA PRO A 48 9.95 0.85 -19.52
C PRO A 48 10.44 0.18 -20.81
N MET A 49 9.54 -0.17 -21.73
CA MET A 49 9.87 -0.73 -23.04
C MET A 49 10.19 0.34 -24.09
N ARG A 50 9.95 1.62 -23.78
CA ARG A 50 10.32 2.71 -24.70
C ARG A 50 11.82 2.91 -24.77
N ARG A 51 12.28 3.46 -25.89
CA ARG A 51 13.65 3.99 -26.01
C ARG A 51 13.72 5.33 -25.27
N PHE A 52 14.89 5.62 -24.71
CA PHE A 52 15.14 6.87 -24.01
C PHE A 52 16.27 7.63 -24.75
N GLN A 53 16.28 8.96 -24.62
CA GLN A 53 17.39 9.76 -25.11
C GLN A 53 18.69 9.32 -24.43
N PRO A 54 19.86 9.46 -25.11
CA PRO A 54 21.16 9.03 -24.57
C PRO A 54 21.49 9.58 -23.17
N ASN A 55 20.99 10.77 -22.84
CA ASN A 55 21.18 11.41 -21.54
C ASN A 55 20.15 10.97 -20.47
N GLY A 56 19.36 9.94 -20.72
CA GLY A 56 18.53 9.24 -19.71
C GLY A 56 17.24 9.93 -19.26
N GLY A 57 16.87 11.08 -19.85
CA GLY A 57 15.77 11.89 -19.30
C GLY A 57 14.40 11.68 -19.94
N ILE A 58 14.30 11.69 -21.28
CA ILE A 58 13.02 11.75 -21.98
C ILE A 58 12.77 10.44 -22.72
N ALA A 59 11.61 9.82 -22.48
CA ALA A 59 11.16 8.67 -23.26
C ALA A 59 10.75 9.11 -24.65
N LEU A 60 11.30 8.44 -25.66
CA LEU A 60 10.92 8.63 -27.06
C LEU A 60 9.59 7.90 -27.35
N ASP A 61 8.89 8.33 -28.38
CA ASP A 61 7.67 7.66 -28.86
C ASP A 61 7.95 6.43 -29.75
N VAL A 62 9.04 5.72 -29.44
CA VAL A 62 9.50 4.53 -30.15
C VAL A 62 9.83 3.46 -29.12
N PHE A 63 9.43 2.22 -29.40
CA PHE A 63 9.71 1.08 -28.56
C PHE A 63 11.08 0.46 -28.83
N LYS A 64 11.60 -0.28 -27.87
CA LYS A 64 12.79 -1.13 -28.02
C LYS A 64 12.47 -2.31 -28.93
N ALA A 65 13.50 -2.85 -29.62
CA ALA A 65 13.35 -4.09 -30.36
C ALA A 65 12.89 -5.22 -29.42
N GLY A 66 11.95 -6.05 -29.88
CA GLY A 66 11.37 -7.14 -29.12
C GLY A 66 10.24 -6.71 -28.14
N ALA A 67 9.93 -5.43 -28.00
CA ALA A 67 8.79 -5.01 -27.20
C ALA A 67 7.48 -5.47 -27.83
N SER A 68 6.62 -6.12 -27.02
CA SER A 68 5.35 -6.67 -27.51
C SER A 68 4.18 -6.27 -26.61
N PHE A 69 2.97 -6.30 -27.16
CA PHE A 69 1.75 -6.02 -26.41
C PHE A 69 1.45 -7.15 -25.41
N GLU A 70 1.78 -8.38 -25.76
CA GLU A 70 1.66 -9.56 -24.90
C GLU A 70 2.49 -9.35 -23.62
N LEU A 71 3.74 -8.91 -23.71
CA LEU A 71 4.57 -8.60 -22.54
C LEU A 71 3.97 -7.46 -21.70
N VAL A 72 3.28 -6.48 -22.31
CA VAL A 72 2.55 -5.43 -21.56
C VAL A 72 1.46 -6.04 -20.72
N VAL A 73 0.69 -6.99 -21.26
CA VAL A 73 -0.39 -7.70 -20.57
C VAL A 73 0.16 -8.54 -19.43
N GLU A 74 1.20 -9.31 -19.67
CA GLU A 74 1.88 -10.13 -18.64
C GLU A 74 2.38 -9.28 -17.46
N LEU A 75 2.95 -8.10 -17.74
CA LEU A 75 3.37 -7.15 -16.70
C LEU A 75 2.18 -6.54 -15.94
N TYR A 76 1.05 -6.29 -16.61
CA TYR A 76 -0.18 -5.84 -15.97
C TYR A 76 -0.73 -6.91 -15.02
N GLU A 77 -0.78 -8.16 -15.45
CA GLU A 77 -1.22 -9.29 -14.64
C GLU A 77 -0.28 -9.57 -13.46
N PHE A 78 1.05 -9.47 -13.69
CA PHE A 78 2.02 -9.53 -12.61
C PHE A 78 1.75 -8.44 -11.55
N ASP A 79 1.49 -7.20 -11.98
CA ASP A 79 1.17 -6.12 -11.06
C ASP A 79 -0.18 -6.33 -10.34
N GLU A 80 -1.12 -7.02 -10.96
CA GLU A 80 -2.36 -7.45 -10.32
C GLU A 80 -2.07 -8.46 -9.19
N ARG A 81 -1.23 -9.46 -9.44
CA ARG A 81 -0.75 -10.41 -8.41
C ARG A 81 -0.01 -9.69 -7.29
N LEU A 82 0.81 -8.68 -7.60
CA LEU A 82 1.46 -7.82 -6.60
C LEU A 82 0.44 -7.10 -5.71
N ARG A 83 -0.59 -6.50 -6.31
CA ARG A 83 -1.65 -5.81 -5.53
C ARG A 83 -2.39 -6.76 -4.61
N HIS A 84 -2.78 -7.94 -5.09
CA HIS A 84 -3.44 -8.96 -4.28
C HIS A 84 -2.55 -9.44 -3.13
N CYS A 85 -1.27 -9.71 -3.40
CA CYS A 85 -0.29 -10.11 -2.39
C CYS A 85 -0.13 -9.04 -1.30
N VAL A 86 0.05 -7.78 -1.69
CA VAL A 86 0.19 -6.64 -0.75
C VAL A 86 -1.10 -6.46 0.06
N PHE A 87 -2.26 -6.51 -0.59
CA PHE A 87 -3.54 -6.30 0.08
C PHE A 87 -3.81 -7.39 1.12
N GLY A 88 -3.66 -8.67 0.75
CA GLY A 88 -3.86 -9.81 1.65
C GLY A 88 -2.82 -9.85 2.78
N GLY A 89 -1.57 -9.47 2.52
CA GLY A 89 -0.55 -9.34 3.56
C GLY A 89 -0.89 -8.22 4.56
N LEU A 90 -1.33 -7.08 4.07
CA LEU A 90 -1.68 -5.93 4.92
C LEU A 90 -2.98 -6.14 5.71
N ASP A 91 -3.95 -6.87 5.18
CA ASP A 91 -5.17 -7.22 5.89
C ASP A 91 -4.87 -7.87 7.24
N ARG A 92 -3.98 -8.86 7.27
CA ARG A 92 -3.55 -9.53 8.51
C ARG A 92 -2.82 -8.61 9.48
N VAL A 93 -1.95 -7.74 8.96
CA VAL A 93 -1.25 -6.73 9.78
C VAL A 93 -2.25 -5.72 10.36
N GLU A 94 -3.23 -5.28 9.56
CA GLU A 94 -4.29 -4.36 10.00
C GLU A 94 -5.07 -4.98 11.17
N MET A 95 -5.50 -6.24 11.04
CA MET A 95 -6.24 -6.93 12.09
C MET A 95 -5.42 -7.07 13.38
N ALA A 96 -4.14 -7.40 13.29
CA ALA A 96 -3.27 -7.49 14.45
C ALA A 96 -3.07 -6.12 15.14
N VAL A 97 -2.83 -5.06 14.37
CA VAL A 97 -2.68 -3.69 14.90
C VAL A 97 -3.97 -3.22 15.55
N ARG A 98 -5.12 -3.46 14.92
CA ARG A 98 -6.46 -3.18 15.42
C ARG A 98 -6.68 -3.80 16.79
N ALA A 99 -6.43 -5.10 16.91
CA ALA A 99 -6.55 -5.84 18.16
C ALA A 99 -5.62 -5.29 19.26
N MET A 100 -4.36 -5.00 18.92
CA MET A 100 -3.40 -4.45 19.88
C MET A 100 -3.79 -3.05 20.37
N ILE A 101 -4.27 -2.17 19.50
CA ILE A 101 -4.74 -0.82 19.88
C ILE A 101 -5.95 -0.94 20.80
N GLY A 102 -6.93 -1.76 20.45
CA GLY A 102 -8.11 -2.01 21.28
C GLY A 102 -7.75 -2.51 22.68
N TYR A 103 -6.84 -3.48 22.74
CA TYR A 103 -6.40 -4.06 24.01
C TYR A 103 -5.60 -3.09 24.88
N GLU A 104 -4.56 -2.44 24.33
CA GLU A 104 -3.66 -1.61 25.13
C GLU A 104 -4.28 -0.28 25.58
N LEU A 105 -5.16 0.33 24.76
CA LEU A 105 -5.95 1.48 25.21
C LEU A 105 -7.04 1.08 26.20
N GLY A 106 -7.69 -0.07 26.00
CA GLY A 106 -8.72 -0.60 26.91
C GLY A 106 -8.18 -0.90 28.29
N ARG A 107 -6.90 -1.18 28.46
CA ARG A 107 -6.23 -1.30 29.77
C ARG A 107 -6.11 0.01 30.54
N ILE A 108 -6.21 1.15 29.87
CA ILE A 108 -6.22 2.47 30.51
C ILE A 108 -7.64 2.79 30.92
N ASP A 109 -8.56 2.82 29.95
CA ASP A 109 -9.98 3.07 30.18
C ASP A 109 -10.79 2.50 29.00
N PRO A 110 -11.95 1.89 29.22
CA PRO A 110 -12.80 1.38 28.13
C PRO A 110 -13.18 2.43 27.08
N LEU A 111 -13.26 3.68 27.45
CA LEU A 111 -13.63 4.80 26.58
C LEU A 111 -12.46 5.74 26.27
N ALA A 112 -11.22 5.31 26.48
CA ALA A 112 -10.02 6.13 26.32
C ALA A 112 -9.94 6.87 24.97
N HIS A 113 -10.50 6.32 23.92
CA HIS A 113 -10.55 6.95 22.59
C HIS A 113 -11.54 8.12 22.47
N LEU A 114 -12.45 8.27 23.40
CA LEU A 114 -13.47 9.34 23.41
C LEU A 114 -13.05 10.58 24.22
N ASP A 115 -12.07 10.44 25.09
CA ASP A 115 -11.61 11.51 25.96
C ASP A 115 -10.12 11.78 25.77
N VAL A 116 -9.80 13.03 25.40
CA VAL A 116 -8.43 13.47 25.15
C VAL A 116 -7.53 13.35 26.40
N ALA A 117 -8.10 13.36 27.60
CA ALA A 117 -7.36 13.22 28.87
C ALA A 117 -6.62 11.88 29.00
N TYR A 118 -7.10 10.81 28.36
CA TYR A 118 -6.44 9.49 28.31
C TYR A 118 -5.41 9.35 27.20
N LEU A 119 -5.25 10.37 26.36
CA LEU A 119 -4.39 10.34 25.20
C LEU A 119 -3.06 11.09 25.41
N GLY A 120 -2.11 10.85 24.54
CA GLY A 120 -0.80 11.48 24.59
C GLY A 120 -0.77 12.91 24.06
N PRO A 121 0.37 13.62 24.20
CA PRO A 121 0.49 15.04 23.88
C PRO A 121 0.05 15.42 22.47
N ARG A 122 0.22 14.53 21.50
CA ARG A 122 -0.19 14.76 20.12
C ARG A 122 -1.71 14.95 19.96
N ALA A 123 -2.51 14.32 20.79
CA ALA A 123 -3.97 14.47 20.75
C ALA A 123 -4.41 15.91 21.02
N HIS A 124 -3.65 16.63 21.86
CA HIS A 124 -3.89 18.02 22.26
C HIS A 124 -3.35 19.05 21.24
N ALA A 125 -2.51 18.65 20.29
CA ALA A 125 -1.93 19.57 19.31
C ALA A 125 -3.04 20.24 18.47
N ARG A 126 -2.90 21.54 18.23
CA ARG A 126 -3.85 22.36 17.44
C ARG A 126 -3.14 23.00 16.26
N SER A 127 -3.87 23.20 15.17
CA SER A 127 -3.45 24.02 14.04
C SER A 127 -4.06 25.41 14.21
N CYS A 128 -3.26 26.41 14.58
CA CYS A 128 -3.72 27.77 14.87
C CYS A 128 -4.88 27.78 15.90
N SER A 129 -6.02 28.40 15.56
CA SER A 129 -7.22 28.48 16.40
C SER A 129 -8.24 27.37 16.15
N GLY A 130 -7.87 26.34 15.39
CA GLY A 130 -8.77 25.23 15.03
C GLY A 130 -8.93 24.16 16.13
N PRO A 131 -9.73 23.11 15.84
CA PRO A 131 -9.89 21.95 16.71
C PRO A 131 -8.56 21.24 16.94
N ASN A 132 -8.41 20.56 18.07
CA ASN A 132 -7.24 19.72 18.29
C ASN A 132 -7.29 18.43 17.43
N VAL A 133 -6.15 17.72 17.37
CA VAL A 133 -6.02 16.51 16.53
C VAL A 133 -7.05 15.45 16.94
N HIS A 134 -7.32 15.28 18.21
CA HIS A 134 -8.32 14.33 18.69
C HIS A 134 -9.74 14.73 18.28
N GLU A 135 -10.12 16.01 18.37
CA GLU A 135 -11.43 16.47 17.94
C GLU A 135 -11.69 16.21 16.45
N VAL A 136 -10.69 16.44 15.60
CA VAL A 136 -10.76 16.12 14.15
C VAL A 136 -10.95 14.61 13.94
N TRP A 137 -10.16 13.80 14.64
CA TRP A 137 -10.24 12.35 14.58
C TRP A 137 -11.60 11.85 15.09
N LEU A 138 -12.06 12.37 16.21
CA LEU A 138 -13.35 12.02 16.82
C LEU A 138 -14.55 12.35 15.91
N GLY A 139 -14.43 13.43 15.13
CA GLY A 139 -15.40 13.75 14.08
C GLY A 139 -15.52 12.64 13.02
N LYS A 140 -14.38 12.10 12.55
CA LYS A 140 -14.34 10.98 11.61
C LYS A 140 -14.90 9.69 12.23
N TYR A 141 -14.49 9.37 13.45
CA TYR A 141 -15.02 8.22 14.20
C TYR A 141 -16.55 8.29 14.35
N ARG A 142 -17.08 9.43 14.75
CA ARG A 142 -18.53 9.63 14.88
C ARG A 142 -19.26 9.50 13.53
N ALA A 143 -18.63 9.95 12.44
CA ALA A 143 -19.17 9.77 11.09
C ALA A 143 -19.23 8.28 10.70
N ALA A 144 -18.13 7.52 10.91
CA ALA A 144 -18.09 6.09 10.68
C ALA A 144 -19.12 5.35 11.55
N LEU A 145 -19.23 5.69 12.82
CA LEU A 145 -20.23 5.13 13.73
C LEU A 145 -21.67 5.37 13.24
N ARG A 146 -21.98 6.58 12.74
CA ARG A 146 -23.32 6.87 12.18
C ARG A 146 -23.59 6.06 10.90
N ALA A 147 -22.61 5.94 10.03
CA ALA A 147 -22.72 5.25 8.75
C ALA A 147 -22.77 3.71 8.89
N SER A 148 -22.22 3.16 9.97
CA SER A 148 -22.15 1.72 10.18
C SER A 148 -23.55 1.11 10.35
N ARG A 149 -23.76 -0.01 9.65
CA ARG A 149 -24.96 -0.87 9.71
C ARG A 149 -24.72 -2.20 10.42
N GLU A 150 -23.54 -2.37 11.02
CA GLU A 150 -23.17 -3.58 11.75
C GLU A 150 -24.11 -3.86 12.93
N GLU A 151 -24.45 -5.12 13.14
CA GLU A 151 -25.40 -5.52 14.19
C GLU A 151 -24.93 -5.12 15.58
N PHE A 152 -23.63 -5.32 15.88
CA PHE A 152 -23.06 -4.95 17.16
C PHE A 152 -23.13 -3.43 17.38
N VAL A 153 -22.95 -2.60 16.35
CA VAL A 153 -23.08 -1.13 16.44
C VAL A 153 -24.52 -0.74 16.78
N THR A 154 -25.48 -1.39 16.11
CA THR A 154 -26.91 -1.17 16.38
C THR A 154 -27.27 -1.56 17.81
N HIS A 155 -26.71 -2.66 18.31
CA HIS A 155 -26.87 -3.09 19.69
C HIS A 155 -26.35 -2.06 20.70
N TYR A 156 -25.10 -1.58 20.50
CA TYR A 156 -24.50 -0.55 21.39
C TYR A 156 -25.25 0.79 21.33
N LYS A 157 -25.72 1.21 20.16
CA LYS A 157 -26.56 2.42 20.03
C LYS A 157 -27.82 2.32 20.90
N LYS A 158 -28.49 1.18 20.89
CA LYS A 158 -29.74 0.95 21.64
C LYS A 158 -29.51 0.84 23.15
N LYS A 159 -28.48 0.09 23.57
CA LYS A 159 -28.27 -0.23 25.00
C LYS A 159 -27.36 0.74 25.75
N HIS A 160 -26.40 1.36 25.07
CA HIS A 160 -25.31 2.11 25.71
C HIS A 160 -25.13 3.54 25.15
N GLY A 161 -26.13 4.08 24.44
CA GLY A 161 -26.10 5.45 23.93
C GLY A 161 -24.92 5.74 23.01
N SER A 162 -24.50 4.76 22.19
CA SER A 162 -23.37 4.85 21.27
C SER A 162 -21.97 4.93 21.92
N LYS A 163 -21.85 4.75 23.22
CA LYS A 163 -20.57 4.65 23.93
C LYS A 163 -20.08 3.20 23.83
N MET A 164 -19.19 2.94 22.88
CA MET A 164 -18.59 1.61 22.68
C MET A 164 -17.23 1.55 23.35
N PRO A 165 -16.89 0.47 24.08
CA PRO A 165 -15.53 0.25 24.53
C PRO A 165 -14.56 0.23 23.35
N ILE A 166 -13.32 0.68 23.57
CA ILE A 166 -12.32 0.81 22.51
C ILE A 166 -12.08 -0.51 21.76
N TRP A 167 -12.07 -1.67 22.44
CA TRP A 167 -11.90 -2.97 21.82
C TRP A 167 -13.06 -3.41 20.90
N VAL A 168 -14.21 -2.72 20.97
CA VAL A 168 -15.33 -2.87 20.03
C VAL A 168 -15.25 -1.74 18.99
N ALA A 169 -14.95 -0.52 19.43
CA ALA A 169 -14.89 0.65 18.55
C ALA A 169 -13.86 0.54 17.43
N VAL A 170 -12.76 -0.19 17.64
CA VAL A 170 -11.74 -0.42 16.62
C VAL A 170 -12.28 -1.16 15.38
N GLU A 171 -13.37 -1.94 15.51
CA GLU A 171 -13.94 -2.71 14.40
C GLU A 171 -14.58 -1.85 13.29
N ILE A 172 -14.95 -0.62 13.61
CA ILE A 172 -15.48 0.33 12.61
C ILE A 172 -14.44 1.34 12.11
N MET A 173 -13.19 1.22 12.54
CA MET A 173 -12.12 2.13 12.15
C MET A 173 -11.41 1.63 10.90
N ASP A 174 -11.18 2.51 9.94
CA ASP A 174 -10.27 2.23 8.84
C ASP A 174 -8.80 2.31 9.29
N TRP A 175 -7.88 1.86 8.42
CA TRP A 175 -6.43 1.93 8.70
C TRP A 175 -5.96 3.34 9.07
N GLY A 176 -6.47 4.37 8.39
CA GLY A 176 -6.12 5.76 8.65
C GLY A 176 -6.51 6.17 10.07
N MET A 177 -7.72 5.85 10.50
CA MET A 177 -8.19 6.09 11.87
C MET A 177 -7.35 5.35 12.91
N LEU A 178 -7.02 4.07 12.68
CA LEU A 178 -6.16 3.26 13.56
C LEU A 178 -4.75 3.86 13.67
N SER A 179 -4.14 4.24 12.55
CA SER A 179 -2.81 4.87 12.51
C SER A 179 -2.78 6.20 13.26
N HIS A 180 -3.82 7.02 13.09
CA HIS A 180 -3.94 8.27 13.83
C HIS A 180 -4.16 8.04 15.33
N LEU A 181 -5.01 7.09 15.71
CA LEU A 181 -5.26 6.75 17.11
C LEU A 181 -3.99 6.24 17.79
N TYR A 182 -3.23 5.35 17.13
CA TYR A 182 -1.92 4.93 17.60
C TYR A 182 -0.98 6.13 17.84
N GLY A 183 -0.93 7.07 16.89
CA GLY A 183 -0.09 8.26 17.02
C GLY A 183 -0.50 9.19 18.17
N MET A 184 -1.77 9.17 18.57
CA MET A 184 -2.30 9.94 19.71
C MET A 184 -2.25 9.18 21.04
N ALA A 185 -2.03 7.87 21.02
CA ALA A 185 -2.00 7.07 22.24
C ALA A 185 -0.84 7.47 23.16
N PRO A 186 -0.96 7.26 24.49
CA PRO A 186 0.13 7.50 25.43
C PRO A 186 1.40 6.71 25.08
N ASN A 187 2.57 7.24 25.43
CA ASN A 187 3.84 6.60 25.09
C ASN A 187 3.95 5.16 25.59
N ILE A 188 3.38 4.84 26.75
CA ILE A 188 3.39 3.47 27.27
C ILE A 188 2.63 2.50 26.36
N VAL A 189 1.49 2.90 25.82
CA VAL A 189 0.69 2.13 24.86
C VAL A 189 1.46 1.96 23.56
N ARG A 190 1.96 3.09 23.01
CA ARG A 190 2.72 3.08 21.76
C ARG A 190 3.94 2.18 21.83
N ASN A 191 4.69 2.25 22.93
CA ASN A 191 5.89 1.42 23.13
C ASN A 191 5.54 -0.07 23.25
N ARG A 192 4.48 -0.44 23.97
CA ARG A 192 4.05 -1.84 24.09
C ARG A 192 3.67 -2.45 22.75
N ILE A 193 2.89 -1.72 21.96
CA ILE A 193 2.49 -2.18 20.62
C ILE A 193 3.73 -2.28 19.71
N ALA A 194 4.58 -1.25 19.70
CA ALA A 194 5.78 -1.24 18.86
C ALA A 194 6.74 -2.38 19.20
N HIS A 195 6.94 -2.66 20.49
CA HIS A 195 7.79 -3.75 20.95
C HIS A 195 7.31 -5.12 20.41
N ARG A 196 6.00 -5.36 20.38
CA ARG A 196 5.43 -6.58 19.77
C ARG A 196 5.70 -6.69 18.26
N CYS A 197 5.90 -5.56 17.60
CA CYS A 197 6.27 -5.48 16.19
C CYS A 197 7.80 -5.50 15.97
N GLY A 198 8.63 -5.64 17.01
CA GLY A 198 10.08 -5.54 16.92
C GLY A 198 10.59 -4.15 16.55
N LEU A 199 9.82 -3.10 16.88
CA LEU A 199 10.08 -1.71 16.50
C LEU A 199 10.03 -0.77 17.70
N SER A 200 10.62 0.42 17.56
CA SER A 200 10.33 1.56 18.45
C SER A 200 9.01 2.25 18.04
N ALA A 201 8.41 3.00 18.98
CA ALA A 201 7.15 3.71 18.70
C ALA A 201 7.22 4.67 17.49
N PRO A 202 8.29 5.47 17.29
CA PRO A 202 8.43 6.31 16.09
C PRO A 202 8.60 5.51 14.80
N GLN A 203 9.23 4.33 14.86
CA GLN A 203 9.37 3.44 13.71
C GLN A 203 8.01 2.86 13.31
N LEU A 204 7.27 2.27 14.27
CA LEU A 204 5.94 1.73 13.98
C LEU A 204 5.00 2.81 13.44
N GLU A 205 5.02 4.03 14.00
CA GLU A 205 4.22 5.14 13.46
C GLU A 205 4.56 5.44 11.99
N SER A 206 5.86 5.44 11.65
CA SER A 206 6.33 5.64 10.28
C SER A 206 5.88 4.51 9.36
N TRP A 207 5.92 3.25 9.84
CA TRP A 207 5.50 2.08 9.09
C TRP A 207 4.00 2.06 8.84
N LEU A 208 3.18 2.34 9.85
CA LEU A 208 1.72 2.41 9.69
C LEU A 208 1.30 3.41 8.63
N LYS A 209 2.00 4.56 8.52
CA LYS A 209 1.76 5.55 7.46
C LYS A 209 2.16 5.02 6.09
N SER A 210 3.34 4.42 5.97
CA SER A 210 3.84 3.86 4.71
C SER A 210 2.94 2.73 4.21
N LEU A 211 2.60 1.80 5.09
CA LEU A 211 1.76 0.64 4.77
C LEU A 211 0.32 1.03 4.43
N ASN A 212 -0.23 2.10 5.05
CA ASN A 212 -1.53 2.65 4.65
C ASN A 212 -1.54 3.14 3.19
N ILE A 213 -0.44 3.76 2.74
CA ILE A 213 -0.31 4.18 1.35
C ILE A 213 -0.27 2.97 0.43
N MET A 214 0.49 1.93 0.79
CA MET A 214 0.55 0.68 0.01
C MET A 214 -0.81 0.01 -0.07
N ARG A 215 -1.54 -0.06 1.06
CA ARG A 215 -2.91 -0.59 1.11
C ARG A 215 -3.84 0.18 0.18
N ASN A 216 -3.76 1.51 0.18
CA ASN A 216 -4.58 2.34 -0.69
C ASN A 216 -4.23 2.15 -2.18
N TYR A 217 -2.94 2.03 -2.54
CA TYR A 217 -2.55 1.69 -3.91
C TYR A 217 -3.13 0.34 -4.34
N ALA A 218 -3.06 -0.68 -3.48
CA ALA A 218 -3.61 -1.99 -3.78
C ALA A 218 -5.14 -1.94 -3.95
N ALA A 219 -5.86 -1.31 -3.00
CA ALA A 219 -7.31 -1.22 -2.99
C ALA A 219 -7.90 -0.40 -4.15
N HIS A 220 -7.18 0.63 -4.62
CA HIS A 220 -7.63 1.49 -5.72
C HIS A 220 -7.02 1.09 -7.07
N HIS A 221 -6.53 -0.13 -7.21
CA HIS A 221 -5.95 -0.67 -8.44
C HIS A 221 -4.83 0.20 -9.04
N ALA A 222 -4.12 0.97 -8.22
CA ALA A 222 -3.01 1.77 -8.69
C ALA A 222 -1.82 0.86 -9.05
N ARG A 223 -1.06 1.24 -10.08
CA ARG A 223 0.13 0.50 -10.48
C ARG A 223 1.18 0.53 -9.36
N MET A 224 1.68 -0.64 -8.98
CA MET A 224 2.75 -0.83 -8.00
C MET A 224 4.09 -1.15 -8.65
N PHE A 225 4.07 -1.92 -9.72
CA PHE A 225 5.24 -2.23 -10.53
C PHE A 225 5.91 -0.96 -11.07
N ASN A 226 7.24 -0.93 -11.08
CA ASN A 226 8.07 0.18 -11.60
C ASN A 226 7.69 1.56 -11.02
N ARG A 227 7.26 1.61 -9.75
CA ARG A 227 6.94 2.84 -9.04
C ARG A 227 8.01 3.19 -8.02
N VAL A 228 8.25 4.50 -7.86
CA VAL A 228 9.02 5.06 -6.74
C VAL A 228 8.02 5.66 -5.77
N TYR A 229 8.13 5.29 -4.49
CA TYR A 229 7.31 5.84 -3.42
C TYR A 229 8.06 6.95 -2.70
N ASP A 230 7.39 8.08 -2.43
CA ASP A 230 8.00 9.25 -1.78
C ASP A 230 8.21 9.02 -0.27
N ILE A 231 7.43 8.10 0.33
CA ILE A 231 7.51 7.80 1.76
C ILE A 231 8.49 6.66 2.01
N LYS A 232 9.49 6.96 2.85
CA LYS A 232 10.46 5.97 3.35
C LYS A 232 10.18 5.68 4.82
N PRO A 233 9.86 4.42 5.19
CA PRO A 233 9.69 4.03 6.58
C PRO A 233 11.00 4.14 7.35
N LYS A 234 10.93 4.48 8.64
CA LYS A 234 12.10 4.47 9.53
C LYS A 234 12.45 3.02 9.87
N LEU A 235 13.63 2.57 9.50
CA LEU A 235 14.10 1.22 9.78
C LEU A 235 14.80 1.16 11.16
N ASN A 236 14.85 -0.03 11.72
CA ASN A 236 15.73 -0.40 12.82
C ASN A 236 17.02 -1.03 12.26
N GLU A 237 17.93 -1.42 13.15
CA GLU A 237 19.20 -2.06 12.82
C GLU A 237 19.09 -3.59 12.65
N ASP A 238 17.88 -4.12 12.51
CA ASP A 238 17.67 -5.55 12.27
C ASP A 238 18.37 -5.96 10.96
N PRO A 239 19.26 -6.95 10.98
CA PRO A 239 20.03 -7.37 9.80
C PRO A 239 19.14 -7.72 8.59
N ARG A 240 17.93 -8.22 8.82
CA ARG A 240 16.94 -8.54 7.78
C ARG A 240 16.47 -7.29 7.02
N LEU A 241 16.35 -6.16 7.72
CA LEU A 241 15.91 -4.89 7.15
C LEU A 241 17.08 -4.09 6.54
N VAL A 242 18.28 -4.23 7.10
CA VAL A 242 19.49 -3.60 6.54
C VAL A 242 19.74 -4.06 5.11
N GLN A 243 19.51 -5.34 4.80
CA GLN A 243 19.67 -5.92 3.46
C GLN A 243 18.76 -5.26 2.39
N VAL A 244 17.63 -4.72 2.80
CA VAL A 244 16.61 -4.13 1.89
C VAL A 244 16.48 -2.61 2.05
N ALA A 245 17.28 -1.97 2.88
CA ALA A 245 17.18 -0.56 3.22
C ALA A 245 17.27 0.37 1.99
N GLY A 246 18.11 0.03 1.02
CA GLY A 246 18.30 0.82 -0.21
C GLY A 246 17.09 0.85 -1.16
N VAL A 247 16.14 -0.07 -0.98
CA VAL A 247 14.98 -0.25 -1.90
C VAL A 247 13.62 -0.03 -1.23
N MET A 248 13.60 0.62 -0.06
CA MET A 248 12.36 0.90 0.68
C MET A 248 11.37 1.77 -0.10
N ASN A 249 11.82 2.53 -1.07
CA ASN A 249 10.97 3.31 -1.97
C ASN A 249 10.50 2.52 -3.20
N ARG A 250 10.61 1.20 -3.19
CA ARG A 250 10.15 0.28 -4.24
C ARG A 250 9.21 -0.77 -3.65
N VAL A 251 8.45 -1.43 -4.52
CA VAL A 251 7.48 -2.46 -4.08
C VAL A 251 8.15 -3.62 -3.33
N PHE A 252 9.34 -4.04 -3.74
CA PHE A 252 10.09 -5.09 -3.05
C PHE A 252 10.40 -4.72 -1.60
N GLY A 253 10.88 -3.50 -1.35
CA GLY A 253 11.12 -3.02 0.02
C GLY A 253 9.84 -3.01 0.86
N GLN A 254 8.71 -2.60 0.27
CA GLN A 254 7.42 -2.61 0.97
C GLN A 254 6.92 -4.04 1.27
N LEU A 255 7.07 -4.97 0.34
CA LEU A 255 6.78 -6.40 0.58
C LEU A 255 7.64 -6.95 1.73
N SER A 256 8.92 -6.58 1.76
CA SER A 256 9.84 -6.98 2.84
C SER A 256 9.40 -6.44 4.21
N LEU A 257 8.86 -5.22 4.29
CA LEU A 257 8.29 -4.69 5.54
C LEU A 257 7.05 -5.48 5.98
N ILE A 258 6.16 -5.80 5.07
CA ILE A 258 4.96 -6.60 5.37
C ILE A 258 5.38 -7.98 5.86
N GLN A 259 6.33 -8.62 5.17
CA GLN A 259 6.89 -9.92 5.57
C GLN A 259 7.53 -9.86 6.96
N TYR A 260 8.30 -8.82 7.26
CA TYR A 260 8.88 -8.59 8.58
C TYR A 260 7.79 -8.50 9.65
N MET A 261 6.72 -7.73 9.41
CA MET A 261 5.60 -7.62 10.36
C MET A 261 4.92 -8.97 10.59
N HIS A 262 4.76 -9.78 9.54
CA HIS A 262 4.21 -11.14 9.66
C HIS A 262 5.08 -12.02 10.57
N HIS A 263 6.40 -11.99 10.40
CA HIS A 263 7.32 -12.75 11.26
C HIS A 263 7.26 -12.28 12.71
N GLN A 264 7.31 -10.96 12.96
CA GLN A 264 7.30 -10.41 14.32
C GLN A 264 6.00 -10.69 15.07
N LEU A 265 4.87 -10.68 14.37
CA LEU A 265 3.54 -10.87 14.96
C LEU A 265 3.10 -12.34 14.96
N GLY A 266 3.92 -13.26 14.42
CA GLY A 266 3.54 -14.68 14.31
C GLY A 266 2.33 -14.90 13.42
N LEU A 267 2.12 -14.05 12.42
CA LEU A 267 1.02 -14.19 11.47
C LEU A 267 1.40 -15.30 10.48
N SER A 268 0.73 -16.45 10.60
CA SER A 268 0.95 -17.55 9.66
C SER A 268 0.64 -17.12 8.24
N THR A 269 1.63 -17.21 7.36
CA THR A 269 1.44 -17.14 5.91
C THR A 269 1.89 -18.46 5.33
N ALA A 270 1.01 -19.13 4.64
CA ALA A 270 1.36 -20.32 3.84
C ALA A 270 2.31 -19.95 2.68
N GLN A 271 2.36 -18.66 2.34
CA GLN A 271 3.12 -18.13 1.22
C GLN A 271 3.96 -16.94 1.66
N ARG A 272 5.22 -16.92 1.31
CA ARG A 272 6.11 -15.77 1.53
C ARG A 272 5.76 -14.66 0.55
N LEU A 273 5.53 -13.45 1.05
CA LEU A 273 5.09 -12.34 0.20
C LEU A 273 6.04 -12.04 -0.97
N PRO A 274 7.39 -12.06 -0.79
CA PRO A 274 8.30 -11.85 -1.91
C PRO A 274 8.24 -12.94 -3.00
N GLU A 275 7.69 -14.13 -2.73
CA GLU A 275 7.54 -15.20 -3.74
C GLU A 275 6.66 -14.81 -4.93
N VAL A 276 5.81 -13.78 -4.78
CA VAL A 276 5.07 -13.21 -5.91
C VAL A 276 6.00 -12.79 -7.06
N LEU A 277 7.27 -12.48 -6.77
CA LEU A 277 8.27 -12.12 -7.78
C LEU A 277 8.62 -13.30 -8.71
N ASN A 278 8.40 -14.55 -8.30
CA ASN A 278 8.57 -15.71 -9.18
C ASN A 278 7.57 -15.73 -10.34
N THR A 279 6.50 -14.92 -10.24
CA THR A 279 5.50 -14.79 -11.31
C THR A 279 5.79 -13.63 -12.26
N PHE A 280 6.96 -12.99 -12.15
CA PHE A 280 7.41 -11.97 -13.09
C PHE A 280 7.62 -12.61 -14.45
N PRO A 281 7.14 -11.98 -15.55
CA PRO A 281 7.30 -12.55 -16.88
C PRO A 281 8.77 -12.67 -17.29
N ASP A 282 9.13 -13.80 -17.88
CA ASP A 282 10.47 -14.03 -18.42
C ASP A 282 10.67 -13.20 -19.69
N ASN A 283 11.60 -12.26 -19.65
CA ASN A 283 11.87 -11.37 -20.77
C ASN A 283 13.21 -10.62 -20.63
N ASP A 284 13.80 -10.21 -21.77
CA ASP A 284 15.06 -9.46 -21.82
C ASP A 284 14.90 -7.93 -21.85
N ILE A 285 13.66 -7.41 -21.86
CA ILE A 285 13.38 -5.99 -22.13
C ILE A 285 13.15 -5.18 -20.84
N VAL A 286 12.42 -5.77 -19.91
CA VAL A 286 12.02 -5.13 -18.65
C VAL A 286 12.55 -5.96 -17.49
N PRO A 287 13.66 -5.54 -16.84
CA PRO A 287 14.27 -6.34 -15.80
C PRO A 287 13.44 -6.35 -14.50
N LEU A 288 13.46 -7.48 -13.78
CA LEU A 288 12.85 -7.63 -12.44
C LEU A 288 13.33 -6.55 -11.45
N ALA A 289 14.55 -6.06 -11.60
CA ALA A 289 15.10 -4.98 -10.78
C ALA A 289 14.24 -3.69 -10.78
N ARG A 290 13.30 -3.55 -11.71
CA ARG A 290 12.29 -2.47 -11.70
C ARG A 290 11.32 -2.56 -10.52
N THR A 291 11.18 -3.72 -9.88
CA THR A 291 10.47 -3.89 -8.60
C THR A 291 11.26 -3.38 -7.40
N GLY A 292 12.57 -3.20 -7.54
CA GLY A 292 13.54 -2.96 -6.47
C GLY A 292 14.18 -4.25 -5.94
N ALA A 293 13.79 -5.42 -6.44
CA ALA A 293 14.39 -6.68 -6.04
C ALA A 293 15.84 -6.79 -6.54
N PRO A 294 16.81 -7.15 -5.68
CA PRO A 294 18.17 -7.48 -6.10
C PRO A 294 18.18 -8.85 -6.81
N ASN A 295 19.21 -9.12 -7.63
CA ASN A 295 19.30 -10.36 -8.38
C ASN A 295 19.25 -11.64 -7.49
N HIS A 296 19.68 -11.54 -6.24
CA HIS A 296 19.69 -12.64 -5.26
C HIS A 296 18.56 -12.51 -4.22
N TRP A 297 17.47 -11.87 -4.55
CA TRP A 297 16.38 -11.57 -3.60
C TRP A 297 15.84 -12.81 -2.87
N SER A 298 15.79 -13.97 -3.55
CA SER A 298 15.27 -15.21 -2.96
C SER A 298 16.14 -15.78 -1.84
N SER A 299 17.43 -15.41 -1.77
CA SER A 299 18.35 -15.80 -0.71
C SER A 299 18.40 -14.85 0.48
N LEU A 300 17.65 -13.75 0.45
CA LEU A 300 17.57 -12.82 1.57
C LEU A 300 16.80 -13.46 2.74
N VAL A 301 17.21 -13.17 3.96
CA VAL A 301 16.65 -13.78 5.18
C VAL A 301 15.13 -13.54 5.33
N LEU A 302 14.60 -12.43 4.83
CA LEU A 302 13.15 -12.18 4.81
C LEU A 302 12.41 -12.99 3.73
N CYS A 303 13.12 -13.56 2.77
CA CYS A 303 12.60 -14.30 1.64
C CYS A 303 12.89 -15.81 1.74
N SER A 304 13.79 -16.21 2.65
CA SER A 304 14.23 -17.61 2.86
C SER A 304 13.35 -18.36 3.86
#